data_9e93a971c2d8636b1a42edfa52b429b1
#
_entry.id   9e93a971c2d8636b1a42edfa52b429b1
#
_cell.length_a   1.000
_cell.length_b   1.000
_cell.length_c   1.000
_cell.angle_alpha   90.00
_cell.angle_beta   90.00
_cell.angle_gamma   90.00
#
_symmetry.space_group_name_H-M   'P 1'
#
loop_
_entity.id
_entity.type
_entity.pdbx_description
1 polymer ?
#
loop_
_entity_poly.entity_id
_entity_poly.type
_entity_poly.pdbx_seq_one_letter_code
_entity_poly.pdbx_strand_id
1 'polypeptide(L)'
;MKRLLILFLFTGCATEARVTRPEIRGVWIATVNNIDWPSRRDLTTDEQKAELTRLFDRAAAMGLNAVFLQVRPMADAIYPATDSPWSEYLTGTMGRAPEPAYDPLAFAIEEAHARGLALHAWFNPFRARHPTATSPLAAPHLAVRKPELVRTYGKHLWLDPGDAGARDEVLAAVLDVVRRYDVDGVHMDDYFYPYPEENAPFPDDTTWHQYRAAGGRLGRDDWRRKNINDFVATLYRSVKTIRPDVQVGISPFGIWRPRHPRQIRGFDAYAKLYADSRLWLRRGWVDYLAPQLYWPIDRREQSFPVLLRWWMSQDRRNRGVVAGLFASKWSAEEIEKQIALTKRARARGFILFSAKALPER
;
A
#
# COMPACT_ATOMS: atom_id res chain seq x y z
N MET A 1 -61.49 15.09 -39.62
CA MET A 1 -60.02 15.11 -39.85
C MET A 1 -59.30 15.00 -38.49
N LYS A 2 -58.86 13.81 -38.13
CA LYS A 2 -58.07 13.57 -36.87
C LYS A 2 -56.58 13.69 -37.17
N ARG A 3 -55.89 14.66 -36.57
CA ARG A 3 -54.48 14.85 -36.70
C ARG A 3 -53.78 13.90 -35.67
N LEU A 4 -52.97 12.99 -36.18
CA LEU A 4 -52.12 12.07 -35.39
C LEU A 4 -50.84 12.83 -35.02
N LEU A 5 -50.60 13.02 -33.71
CA LEU A 5 -49.40 13.63 -33.17
C LEU A 5 -48.39 12.51 -32.90
N ILE A 6 -47.34 12.42 -33.71
CA ILE A 6 -46.24 11.45 -33.49
C ILE A 6 -45.22 12.11 -32.56
N LEU A 7 -45.11 11.57 -31.33
CA LEU A 7 -44.11 11.97 -30.33
C LEU A 7 -42.83 11.20 -30.61
N PHE A 8 -41.79 11.89 -31.09
CA PHE A 8 -40.44 11.30 -31.18
C PHE A 8 -39.77 11.32 -29.79
N LEU A 9 -39.67 10.17 -29.15
CA LEU A 9 -38.84 9.96 -27.99
C LEU A 9 -37.36 9.86 -28.43
N PHE A 10 -36.61 10.93 -28.28
CA PHE A 10 -35.13 10.87 -28.35
C PHE A 10 -34.58 10.19 -27.10
N THR A 11 -34.29 8.91 -27.18
CA THR A 11 -33.43 8.23 -26.22
C THR A 11 -31.97 8.69 -26.43
N GLY A 12 -31.62 9.77 -25.77
CA GLY A 12 -30.21 10.21 -25.68
C GLY A 12 -29.39 9.15 -24.95
N CYS A 13 -28.60 8.38 -25.67
CA CYS A 13 -27.55 7.56 -25.09
C CYS A 13 -26.49 8.53 -24.55
N ALA A 14 -26.57 8.87 -23.27
CA ALA A 14 -25.49 9.57 -22.59
C ALA A 14 -24.30 8.63 -22.53
N THR A 15 -23.35 8.81 -23.43
CA THR A 15 -22.01 8.25 -23.29
C THR A 15 -21.40 8.88 -22.04
N GLU A 16 -21.36 8.14 -20.92
CA GLU A 16 -20.59 8.55 -19.74
C GLU A 16 -19.17 8.87 -20.22
N ALA A 17 -18.79 10.13 -20.14
CA ALA A 17 -17.43 10.56 -20.40
C ALA A 17 -16.51 9.75 -19.47
N ARG A 18 -15.65 8.91 -20.03
CA ARG A 18 -14.69 8.11 -19.29
C ARG A 18 -13.78 9.09 -18.54
N VAL A 19 -13.95 9.20 -17.23
CA VAL A 19 -13.10 10.02 -16.37
C VAL A 19 -11.66 9.51 -16.55
N THR A 20 -10.85 10.28 -17.27
CA THR A 20 -9.43 9.98 -17.44
C THR A 20 -8.72 10.32 -16.13
N ARG A 21 -8.28 9.31 -15.39
CA ARG A 21 -7.47 9.51 -14.19
C ARG A 21 -6.04 9.82 -14.59
N PRO A 22 -5.33 10.74 -13.89
CA PRO A 22 -3.93 11.03 -14.18
C PRO A 22 -3.06 9.77 -14.13
N GLU A 23 -2.08 9.69 -15.03
CA GLU A 23 -1.05 8.64 -15.01
C GLU A 23 -0.22 8.74 -13.73
N ILE A 24 0.12 7.61 -13.13
CA ILE A 24 1.05 7.52 -11.99
C ILE A 24 2.39 6.98 -12.50
N ARG A 25 3.44 7.78 -12.37
CA ARG A 25 4.83 7.38 -12.57
C ARG A 25 5.53 7.57 -11.24
N GLY A 26 5.60 6.51 -10.45
CA GLY A 26 5.97 6.59 -9.05
C GLY A 26 7.21 5.82 -8.66
N VAL A 27 7.68 6.07 -7.44
CA VAL A 27 8.72 5.29 -6.76
C VAL A 27 8.37 5.09 -5.29
N TRP A 28 8.59 3.88 -4.79
CA TRP A 28 8.51 3.58 -3.35
C TRP A 28 9.81 3.98 -2.65
N ILE A 29 9.67 4.59 -1.47
CA ILE A 29 10.74 4.95 -0.55
C ILE A 29 10.47 4.22 0.76
N ALA A 30 11.15 3.10 0.97
CA ALA A 30 10.96 2.24 2.14
C ALA A 30 11.85 2.71 3.30
N THR A 31 11.23 2.93 4.46
CA THR A 31 11.95 3.27 5.71
C THR A 31 12.27 2.04 6.54
N VAL A 32 11.46 0.99 6.43
CA VAL A 32 11.72 -0.28 7.13
C VAL A 32 13.12 -0.79 6.81
N ASN A 33 13.85 -1.17 7.85
CA ASN A 33 15.21 -1.70 7.72
C ASN A 33 16.18 -0.76 6.96
N ASN A 34 15.86 0.53 6.90
CA ASN A 34 16.65 1.55 6.20
C ASN A 34 16.94 1.15 4.72
N ILE A 35 15.92 0.58 4.04
CA ILE A 35 16.07 0.11 2.65
C ILE A 35 16.43 1.27 1.72
N ASP A 36 15.72 2.39 1.84
CA ASP A 36 15.91 3.55 0.98
C ASP A 36 16.21 4.83 1.76
N TRP A 37 15.42 5.15 2.81
CA TRP A 37 15.55 6.37 3.60
C TRP A 37 15.03 6.20 5.03
N PRO A 38 15.71 6.80 6.04
CA PRO A 38 17.09 7.26 5.97
C PRO A 38 18.04 6.10 5.63
N SER A 39 19.18 6.36 5.01
CA SER A 39 20.13 5.29 4.62
C SER A 39 20.78 4.60 5.84
N ARG A 40 20.82 5.31 6.98
CA ARG A 40 21.32 4.83 8.27
C ARG A 40 20.50 5.42 9.40
N ARG A 41 20.55 4.77 10.57
CA ARG A 41 19.77 5.15 11.76
C ARG A 41 20.42 6.26 12.60
N ASP A 42 21.62 6.66 12.28
CA ASP A 42 22.45 7.62 13.03
C ASP A 42 22.65 8.94 12.28
N LEU A 43 21.89 9.17 11.21
CA LEU A 43 21.96 10.43 10.48
C LEU A 43 21.40 11.58 11.31
N THR A 44 22.07 12.72 11.24
CA THR A 44 21.57 13.99 11.77
C THR A 44 20.32 14.45 11.01
N THR A 45 19.55 15.35 11.59
CA THR A 45 18.37 15.95 10.94
C THR A 45 18.72 16.54 9.56
N ASP A 46 19.85 17.24 9.45
CA ASP A 46 20.26 17.86 8.18
C ASP A 46 20.66 16.81 7.12
N GLU A 47 21.34 15.75 7.54
CA GLU A 47 21.65 14.61 6.64
C GLU A 47 20.39 13.91 6.16
N GLN A 48 19.41 13.64 7.05
CA GLN A 48 18.13 13.04 6.70
C GLN A 48 17.38 13.89 5.68
N LYS A 49 17.29 15.21 5.91
CA LYS A 49 16.68 16.16 4.97
C LYS A 49 17.39 16.16 3.63
N ALA A 50 18.72 16.28 3.64
CA ALA A 50 19.52 16.30 2.43
C ALA A 50 19.39 15.00 1.60
N GLU A 51 19.34 13.84 2.25
CA GLU A 51 19.10 12.57 1.54
C GLU A 51 17.71 12.52 0.89
N LEU A 52 16.67 12.92 1.63
CA LEU A 52 15.31 12.88 1.11
C LEU A 52 15.12 13.85 -0.07
N THR A 53 15.67 15.07 0.07
CA THR A 53 15.70 16.08 -1.01
C THR A 53 16.37 15.53 -2.27
N ARG A 54 17.55 14.91 -2.13
CA ARG A 54 18.23 14.26 -3.28
C ARG A 54 17.42 13.14 -3.92
N LEU A 55 16.70 12.33 -3.13
CA LEU A 55 15.83 11.29 -3.69
C LEU A 55 14.69 11.89 -4.52
N PHE A 56 14.08 12.99 -4.04
CA PHE A 56 13.02 13.68 -4.76
C PHE A 56 13.54 14.39 -6.03
N ASP A 57 14.74 15.00 -5.97
CA ASP A 57 15.41 15.57 -7.15
C ASP A 57 15.62 14.51 -8.24
N ARG A 58 16.13 13.32 -7.87
CA ARG A 58 16.30 12.20 -8.80
C ARG A 58 14.96 11.74 -9.38
N ALA A 59 13.93 11.60 -8.54
CA ALA A 59 12.60 11.20 -8.99
C ALA A 59 12.02 12.19 -10.01
N ALA A 60 12.07 13.49 -9.72
CA ALA A 60 11.61 14.54 -10.63
C ALA A 60 12.40 14.56 -11.93
N ALA A 61 13.73 14.44 -11.84
CA ALA A 61 14.63 14.41 -13.02
C ALA A 61 14.40 13.21 -13.94
N MET A 62 13.90 12.08 -13.42
CA MET A 62 13.46 10.93 -14.21
C MET A 62 12.05 11.08 -14.79
N GLY A 63 11.38 12.21 -14.57
CA GLY A 63 10.01 12.45 -15.02
C GLY A 63 8.97 11.67 -14.25
N LEU A 64 9.31 11.22 -13.03
CA LEU A 64 8.30 10.68 -12.10
C LEU A 64 7.40 11.81 -11.61
N ASN A 65 6.18 11.48 -11.17
CA ASN A 65 5.20 12.44 -10.69
C ASN A 65 4.58 12.05 -9.35
N ALA A 66 5.07 10.98 -8.73
CA ALA A 66 4.60 10.55 -7.41
C ALA A 66 5.71 9.84 -6.62
N VAL A 67 5.71 10.04 -5.30
CA VAL A 67 6.53 9.32 -4.34
C VAL A 67 5.63 8.63 -3.31
N PHE A 68 6.02 7.41 -2.92
CA PHE A 68 5.30 6.58 -1.95
C PHE A 68 6.21 6.39 -0.75
N LEU A 69 6.13 7.33 0.20
CA LEU A 69 7.00 7.33 1.38
C LEU A 69 6.41 6.46 2.48
N GLN A 70 7.15 5.46 2.96
CA GLN A 70 6.71 4.62 4.07
C GLN A 70 6.78 5.39 5.39
N VAL A 71 5.61 5.77 5.91
CA VAL A 71 5.48 6.61 7.11
C VAL A 71 5.23 5.81 8.39
N ARG A 72 4.77 4.55 8.25
CA ARG A 72 4.45 3.65 9.37
C ARG A 72 4.92 2.21 9.04
N PRO A 73 6.19 1.87 9.30
CA PRO A 73 6.74 0.56 8.96
C PRO A 73 6.35 -0.58 9.90
N MET A 74 6.11 -0.34 11.20
CA MET A 74 5.84 -1.38 12.19
C MET A 74 5.11 -0.87 13.46
N ALA A 75 3.90 -0.33 13.30
CA ALA A 75 3.08 0.30 14.34
C ALA A 75 3.79 1.46 15.08
N ASP A 76 4.76 2.05 14.44
CA ASP A 76 5.53 3.24 14.80
C ASP A 76 5.26 4.37 13.79
N ALA A 77 5.98 5.48 13.85
CA ALA A 77 5.81 6.58 12.90
C ALA A 77 7.14 7.30 12.64
N ILE A 78 7.29 7.87 11.43
CA ILE A 78 8.37 8.81 11.11
C ILE A 78 7.92 10.27 11.22
N TYR A 79 6.79 10.52 11.86
CA TYR A 79 6.20 11.86 12.08
C TYR A 79 5.71 11.96 13.53
N PRO A 80 5.46 13.18 14.07
CA PRO A 80 4.94 13.33 15.42
C PRO A 80 3.52 12.76 15.53
N ALA A 81 3.43 11.50 15.98
CA ALA A 81 2.16 10.82 16.22
C ALA A 81 1.81 10.81 17.70
N THR A 82 0.51 10.94 18.03
CA THR A 82 0.05 10.94 19.42
C THR A 82 0.14 9.54 20.04
N ASP A 83 -0.25 8.52 19.29
CA ASP A 83 -0.47 7.15 19.78
C ASP A 83 0.52 6.13 19.20
N SER A 84 1.64 6.60 18.65
CA SER A 84 2.69 5.75 18.09
C SER A 84 4.05 6.33 18.42
N PRO A 85 5.04 5.48 18.76
CA PRO A 85 6.40 5.95 19.01
C PRO A 85 7.08 6.37 17.70
N TRP A 86 8.09 7.24 17.81
CA TRP A 86 9.03 7.46 16.72
C TRP A 86 9.69 6.16 16.29
N SER A 87 9.84 5.97 15.00
CA SER A 87 10.47 4.77 14.44
C SER A 87 11.96 4.72 14.75
N GLU A 88 12.45 3.55 15.17
CA GLU A 88 13.88 3.33 15.35
C GLU A 88 14.69 3.45 14.05
N TYR A 89 14.04 3.26 12.90
CA TYR A 89 14.70 3.42 11.60
C TYR A 89 15.08 4.86 11.30
N LEU A 90 14.44 5.81 12.00
CA LEU A 90 14.74 7.22 11.83
C LEU A 90 15.93 7.68 12.70
N THR A 91 16.04 7.19 13.95
CA THR A 91 16.98 7.72 14.96
C THR A 91 17.78 6.65 15.72
N GLY A 92 17.66 5.39 15.32
CA GLY A 92 18.33 4.25 15.99
C GLY A 92 17.67 3.77 17.27
N THR A 93 16.71 4.56 17.83
CA THR A 93 16.01 4.20 19.07
C THR A 93 14.52 4.48 18.94
N MET A 94 13.69 3.47 19.14
CA MET A 94 12.24 3.63 19.13
C MET A 94 11.81 4.62 20.22
N GLY A 95 10.94 5.57 19.85
CA GLY A 95 10.45 6.61 20.73
C GLY A 95 11.32 7.85 20.81
N ARG A 96 12.55 7.85 20.29
CA ARG A 96 13.42 9.02 20.23
C ARG A 96 13.11 9.85 18.98
N ALA A 97 12.73 11.11 19.18
CA ALA A 97 12.55 12.07 18.11
C ALA A 97 13.89 12.43 17.42
N PRO A 98 13.86 12.91 16.16
CA PRO A 98 15.04 13.54 15.54
C PRO A 98 15.55 14.74 16.33
N GLU A 99 16.87 14.97 16.30
CA GLU A 99 17.53 16.10 16.96
C GLU A 99 18.48 16.80 15.98
N PRO A 100 18.34 18.09 15.68
CA PRO A 100 17.22 18.98 16.08
C PRO A 100 15.84 18.47 15.63
N ALA A 101 14.80 18.79 16.42
CA ALA A 101 13.45 18.34 16.16
C ALA A 101 12.90 18.89 14.83
N TYR A 102 12.29 18.01 14.03
CA TYR A 102 11.52 18.39 12.84
C TYR A 102 10.40 17.36 12.59
N ASP A 103 9.50 17.67 11.69
CA ASP A 103 8.49 16.75 11.22
C ASP A 103 8.88 16.21 9.83
N PRO A 104 9.40 14.96 9.75
CA PRO A 104 9.82 14.37 8.48
C PRO A 104 8.72 14.24 7.43
N LEU A 105 7.46 14.02 7.85
CA LEU A 105 6.36 13.91 6.90
C LEU A 105 5.94 15.27 6.34
N ALA A 106 5.85 16.29 7.19
CA ALA A 106 5.57 17.65 6.73
C ALA A 106 6.67 18.14 5.78
N PHE A 107 7.95 17.94 6.13
CA PHE A 107 9.09 18.25 5.27
C PHE A 107 9.02 17.50 3.94
N ALA A 108 8.70 16.19 3.97
CA ALA A 108 8.60 15.40 2.75
C ALA A 108 7.49 15.91 1.82
N ILE A 109 6.34 16.31 2.36
CA ILE A 109 5.23 16.87 1.57
C ILE A 109 5.64 18.16 0.90
N GLU A 110 6.23 19.10 1.64
CA GLU A 110 6.73 20.38 1.12
C GLU A 110 7.74 20.18 -0.02
N GLU A 111 8.74 19.34 0.22
CA GLU A 111 9.78 19.05 -0.76
C GLU A 111 9.26 18.30 -2.02
N ALA A 112 8.30 17.40 -1.85
CA ALA A 112 7.65 16.70 -2.97
C ALA A 112 6.83 17.69 -3.82
N HIS A 113 5.96 18.47 -3.19
CA HIS A 113 5.11 19.45 -3.86
C HIS A 113 5.91 20.53 -4.57
N ALA A 114 7.01 21.02 -3.99
CA ALA A 114 7.91 21.97 -4.62
C ALA A 114 8.50 21.46 -5.95
N ARG A 115 8.53 20.14 -6.16
CA ARG A 115 9.00 19.46 -7.38
C ARG A 115 7.88 18.94 -8.28
N GLY A 116 6.61 19.23 -7.96
CA GLY A 116 5.44 18.71 -8.68
C GLY A 116 5.24 17.19 -8.51
N LEU A 117 5.75 16.62 -7.42
CA LEU A 117 5.56 15.22 -7.06
C LEU A 117 4.39 15.10 -6.09
N ALA A 118 3.42 14.25 -6.39
CA ALA A 118 2.41 13.83 -5.44
C ALA A 118 3.04 12.94 -4.36
N LEU A 119 2.68 13.15 -3.08
CA LEU A 119 3.16 12.32 -1.97
C LEU A 119 2.04 11.41 -1.45
N HIS A 120 2.26 10.09 -1.57
CA HIS A 120 1.41 9.08 -0.96
C HIS A 120 2.06 8.55 0.32
N ALA A 121 1.38 8.71 1.45
CA ALA A 121 1.83 8.15 2.72
C ALA A 121 1.61 6.63 2.72
N TRP A 122 2.69 5.85 2.80
CA TRP A 122 2.63 4.39 2.79
C TRP A 122 2.69 3.82 4.21
N PHE A 123 1.71 2.99 4.52
CA PHE A 123 1.55 2.28 5.79
C PHE A 123 1.73 0.77 5.57
N ASN A 124 2.52 0.12 6.42
CA ASN A 124 2.37 -1.31 6.64
C ASN A 124 1.23 -1.50 7.64
N PRO A 125 0.09 -2.11 7.27
CA PRO A 125 -1.11 -1.98 8.10
C PRO A 125 -1.03 -2.74 9.43
N PHE A 126 -0.53 -3.99 9.43
CA PHE A 126 -0.67 -4.86 10.61
C PHE A 126 0.66 -5.33 11.20
N ARG A 127 1.80 -5.06 10.60
CA ARG A 127 3.10 -5.40 11.21
C ARG A 127 3.36 -4.54 12.43
N ALA A 128 3.49 -5.15 13.62
CA ALA A 128 3.81 -4.45 14.85
C ALA A 128 5.33 -4.44 15.15
N ARG A 129 6.11 -5.45 14.70
CA ARG A 129 7.55 -5.47 14.80
C ARG A 129 8.19 -6.27 13.66
N HIS A 130 9.20 -5.70 13.06
CA HIS A 130 10.02 -6.37 12.05
C HIS A 130 11.20 -7.08 12.72
N PRO A 131 11.70 -8.24 12.23
CA PRO A 131 12.82 -8.98 12.82
C PRO A 131 14.14 -8.19 12.90
N THR A 132 14.32 -7.18 12.05
CA THR A 132 15.52 -6.31 12.05
C THR A 132 15.44 -5.18 13.08
N ALA A 133 14.32 -5.06 13.79
CA ALA A 133 14.17 -4.09 14.86
C ALA A 133 15.03 -4.53 16.07
N THR A 134 15.89 -3.63 16.54
CA THR A 134 16.84 -3.89 17.62
C THR A 134 16.52 -3.13 18.90
N SER A 135 15.80 -2.01 18.77
CA SER A 135 15.42 -1.17 19.90
C SER A 135 14.37 -1.88 20.79
N PRO A 136 14.40 -1.69 22.11
CA PRO A 136 13.25 -2.04 22.96
C PRO A 136 11.99 -1.32 22.52
N LEU A 137 10.82 -1.93 22.78
CA LEU A 137 9.54 -1.30 22.53
C LEU A 137 9.35 -0.08 23.45
N ALA A 138 9.01 1.07 22.90
CA ALA A 138 8.69 2.27 23.69
C ALA A 138 7.24 2.24 24.20
N ALA A 139 6.98 2.95 25.29
CA ALA A 139 5.66 2.97 25.97
C ALA A 139 4.46 3.28 25.05
N PRO A 140 4.50 4.20 24.06
CA PRO A 140 3.37 4.44 23.15
C PRO A 140 3.11 3.31 22.15
N HIS A 141 4.01 2.33 22.01
CA HIS A 141 3.84 1.26 21.02
C HIS A 141 2.64 0.36 21.35
N LEU A 142 1.84 -0.04 20.35
CA LEU A 142 0.64 -0.87 20.51
C LEU A 142 0.93 -2.17 21.26
N ALA A 143 2.08 -2.81 21.03
CA ALA A 143 2.44 -4.04 21.74
C ALA A 143 2.71 -3.83 23.25
N VAL A 144 2.89 -2.57 23.69
CA VAL A 144 3.03 -2.21 25.12
C VAL A 144 1.69 -1.78 25.70
N ARG A 145 0.97 -0.88 25.03
CA ARG A 145 -0.27 -0.31 25.58
C ARG A 145 -1.53 -1.15 25.34
N LYS A 146 -1.52 -2.06 24.34
CA LYS A 146 -2.62 -2.98 23.99
C LYS A 146 -2.08 -4.34 23.54
N PRO A 147 -1.37 -5.07 24.40
CA PRO A 147 -0.72 -6.34 24.05
C PRO A 147 -1.72 -7.41 23.60
N GLU A 148 -2.98 -7.33 24.03
CA GLU A 148 -4.07 -8.23 23.64
C GLU A 148 -4.39 -8.19 22.14
N LEU A 149 -4.04 -7.11 21.44
CA LEU A 149 -4.22 -6.96 19.99
C LEU A 149 -3.08 -7.57 19.17
N VAL A 150 -1.99 -7.97 19.84
CA VAL A 150 -0.72 -8.36 19.18
C VAL A 150 -0.49 -9.85 19.29
N ARG A 151 0.04 -10.43 18.23
CA ARG A 151 0.43 -11.85 18.14
C ARG A 151 1.91 -11.95 17.80
N THR A 152 2.60 -12.88 18.45
CA THR A 152 3.93 -13.31 18.01
C THR A 152 3.78 -14.32 16.89
N TYR A 153 4.41 -14.07 15.74
CA TYR A 153 4.40 -14.97 14.60
C TYR A 153 5.79 -15.05 13.95
N GLY A 154 6.43 -16.20 14.10
CA GLY A 154 7.84 -16.33 13.79
C GLY A 154 8.69 -15.32 14.57
N LYS A 155 9.47 -14.51 13.87
CA LYS A 155 10.28 -13.43 14.44
C LYS A 155 9.57 -12.07 14.47
N HIS A 156 8.30 -12.00 14.05
CA HIS A 156 7.52 -10.78 13.96
C HIS A 156 6.61 -10.61 15.18
N LEU A 157 6.23 -9.36 15.47
CA LEU A 157 4.98 -9.06 16.14
C LEU A 157 3.98 -8.55 15.10
N TRP A 158 2.74 -8.99 15.21
CA TRP A 158 1.68 -8.70 14.24
C TRP A 158 0.39 -8.31 14.94
N LEU A 159 -0.26 -7.25 14.49
CA LEU A 159 -1.63 -6.94 14.94
C LEU A 159 -2.57 -8.00 14.36
N ASP A 160 -3.48 -8.51 15.18
CA ASP A 160 -4.44 -9.51 14.71
C ASP A 160 -5.52 -8.88 13.83
N PRO A 161 -5.54 -9.12 12.50
CA PRO A 161 -6.57 -8.54 11.65
C PRO A 161 -7.98 -9.08 11.94
N GLY A 162 -8.09 -10.19 12.67
CA GLY A 162 -9.34 -10.73 13.18
C GLY A 162 -9.95 -9.90 14.30
N ASP A 163 -9.15 -9.14 15.03
CA ASP A 163 -9.58 -8.27 16.11
C ASP A 163 -10.09 -6.91 15.57
N ALA A 164 -11.29 -6.51 15.98
CA ALA A 164 -11.87 -5.23 15.57
C ALA A 164 -11.04 -4.05 16.10
N GLY A 165 -10.59 -4.13 17.36
CA GLY A 165 -9.76 -3.10 17.97
C GLY A 165 -8.44 -2.90 17.26
N ALA A 166 -7.79 -3.99 16.76
CA ALA A 166 -6.59 -3.89 15.98
C ALA A 166 -6.83 -3.17 14.63
N ARG A 167 -7.95 -3.46 13.97
CA ARG A 167 -8.33 -2.75 12.73
C ARG A 167 -8.63 -1.28 12.98
N ASP A 168 -9.29 -0.96 14.08
CA ASP A 168 -9.63 0.42 14.48
C ASP A 168 -8.38 1.23 14.79
N GLU A 169 -7.36 0.67 15.46
CA GLU A 169 -6.06 1.32 15.72
C GLU A 169 -5.32 1.65 14.43
N VAL A 170 -5.31 0.69 13.49
CA VAL A 170 -4.69 0.94 12.17
C VAL A 170 -5.43 2.03 11.40
N LEU A 171 -6.75 1.96 11.38
CA LEU A 171 -7.60 2.96 10.73
C LEU A 171 -7.39 4.35 11.35
N ALA A 172 -7.37 4.45 12.68
CA ALA A 172 -7.16 5.70 13.39
C ALA A 172 -5.81 6.35 13.00
N ALA A 173 -4.72 5.55 12.94
CA ALA A 173 -3.41 6.05 12.55
C ALA A 173 -3.37 6.59 11.11
N VAL A 174 -4.07 5.94 10.16
CA VAL A 174 -4.17 6.42 8.79
C VAL A 174 -4.99 7.71 8.71
N LEU A 175 -6.14 7.74 9.41
CA LEU A 175 -7.02 8.90 9.40
C LEU A 175 -6.43 10.10 10.14
N ASP A 176 -5.53 9.92 11.11
CA ASP A 176 -4.76 11.00 11.73
C ASP A 176 -3.89 11.69 10.67
N VAL A 177 -3.16 10.94 9.86
CA VAL A 177 -2.36 11.50 8.76
C VAL A 177 -3.24 12.23 7.74
N VAL A 178 -4.36 11.65 7.33
CA VAL A 178 -5.29 12.27 6.36
C VAL A 178 -5.87 13.59 6.85
N ARG A 179 -6.08 13.73 8.17
CA ARG A 179 -6.61 14.97 8.77
C ARG A 179 -5.54 16.06 8.92
N ARG A 180 -4.33 15.66 9.28
CA ARG A 180 -3.28 16.59 9.72
C ARG A 180 -2.35 17.04 8.61
N TYR A 181 -2.19 16.22 7.57
CA TYR A 181 -1.19 16.41 6.52
C TYR A 181 -1.83 16.54 5.14
N ASP A 182 -1.21 17.37 4.31
CA ASP A 182 -1.64 17.56 2.92
C ASP A 182 -1.08 16.49 1.99
N VAL A 183 -1.36 15.21 2.33
CA VAL A 183 -0.98 14.08 1.49
C VAL A 183 -1.93 13.96 0.28
N ASP A 184 -1.39 13.58 -0.88
CA ASP A 184 -2.16 13.32 -2.10
C ASP A 184 -2.80 11.93 -2.09
N GLY A 185 -2.26 11.03 -1.27
CA GLY A 185 -2.79 9.68 -1.13
C GLY A 185 -2.34 8.97 0.12
N VAL A 186 -3.07 7.91 0.44
CA VAL A 186 -2.65 6.86 1.37
C VAL A 186 -2.45 5.56 0.61
N HIS A 187 -1.40 4.82 0.97
CA HIS A 187 -0.99 3.60 0.30
C HIS A 187 -0.75 2.50 1.32
N MET A 188 -1.21 1.28 1.01
CA MET A 188 -0.93 0.08 1.80
C MET A 188 -0.13 -0.90 0.96
N ASP A 189 0.77 -1.66 1.60
CA ASP A 189 1.40 -2.82 0.98
C ASP A 189 0.54 -4.09 1.08
N ASP A 190 1.13 -5.26 0.93
CA ASP A 190 0.44 -6.55 0.94
C ASP A 190 0.47 -7.27 2.30
N TYR A 191 1.02 -6.64 3.34
CA TYR A 191 1.19 -7.24 4.66
C TYR A 191 -0.07 -7.08 5.55
N PHE A 192 -1.20 -7.63 5.11
CA PHE A 192 -2.43 -7.71 5.92
C PHE A 192 -2.32 -8.85 6.94
N TYR A 193 -2.41 -10.11 6.54
CA TYR A 193 -1.85 -11.22 7.31
C TYR A 193 -0.38 -11.40 6.94
N PRO A 194 0.45 -11.94 7.85
CA PRO A 194 1.86 -12.19 7.53
C PRO A 194 2.02 -13.29 6.49
N TYR A 195 3.16 -13.29 5.79
CA TYR A 195 3.55 -14.43 4.99
C TYR A 195 3.66 -15.66 5.89
N PRO A 196 3.18 -16.83 5.44
CA PRO A 196 3.15 -18.04 6.27
C PRO A 196 4.55 -18.46 6.70
N GLU A 197 4.71 -18.72 7.99
CA GLU A 197 5.83 -19.49 8.53
C GLU A 197 5.53 -20.98 8.33
N GLU A 198 6.57 -21.78 8.11
CA GLU A 198 6.44 -23.22 7.88
C GLU A 198 5.84 -23.89 9.12
N ASN A 199 4.76 -24.66 8.89
CA ASN A 199 4.03 -25.42 9.92
C ASN A 199 3.48 -24.60 11.10
N ALA A 200 3.41 -23.28 10.98
CA ALA A 200 2.87 -22.41 12.01
C ALA A 200 1.62 -21.65 11.49
N PRO A 201 0.40 -22.02 11.89
CA PRO A 201 -0.78 -21.21 11.60
C PRO A 201 -0.68 -19.86 12.32
N PHE A 202 -1.26 -18.81 11.72
CA PHE A 202 -1.35 -17.53 12.43
C PHE A 202 -2.21 -17.68 13.70
N PRO A 203 -1.75 -17.20 14.88
CA PRO A 203 -2.35 -17.49 16.18
C PRO A 203 -3.54 -16.57 16.51
N ASP A 204 -4.60 -16.63 15.72
CA ASP A 204 -5.86 -15.90 15.89
C ASP A 204 -7.00 -16.77 16.46
N ASP A 205 -6.67 -17.80 17.27
CA ASP A 205 -7.67 -18.70 17.84
C ASP A 205 -8.67 -17.96 18.72
N THR A 206 -8.21 -17.04 19.54
CA THR A 206 -9.06 -16.26 20.44
C THR A 206 -10.13 -15.49 19.66
N THR A 207 -9.75 -14.72 18.67
CA THR A 207 -10.66 -13.91 17.85
C THR A 207 -11.55 -14.77 16.95
N TRP A 208 -11.03 -15.90 16.47
CA TRP A 208 -11.81 -16.91 15.76
C TRP A 208 -12.90 -17.51 16.64
N HIS A 209 -12.59 -17.93 17.88
CA HIS A 209 -13.58 -18.48 18.80
C HIS A 209 -14.63 -17.45 19.21
N GLN A 210 -14.24 -16.19 19.42
CA GLN A 210 -15.17 -15.09 19.66
C GLN A 210 -16.14 -14.91 18.48
N TYR A 211 -15.64 -14.91 17.23
CA TYR A 211 -16.49 -14.87 16.04
C TYR A 211 -17.48 -16.03 16.00
N ARG A 212 -17.03 -17.25 16.29
CA ARG A 212 -17.89 -18.44 16.32
C ARG A 212 -18.97 -18.36 17.43
N ALA A 213 -18.58 -17.93 18.62
CA ALA A 213 -19.48 -17.75 19.76
C ALA A 213 -20.57 -16.68 19.50
N ALA A 214 -20.21 -15.64 18.73
CA ALA A 214 -21.15 -14.62 18.27
C ALA A 214 -22.07 -15.07 17.11
N GLY A 215 -22.10 -16.38 16.78
CA GLY A 215 -22.95 -16.95 15.73
C GLY A 215 -22.37 -16.88 14.33
N GLY A 216 -21.07 -16.60 14.18
CA GLY A 216 -20.38 -16.58 12.91
C GLY A 216 -20.40 -17.93 12.20
N ARG A 217 -20.72 -17.96 10.89
CA ARG A 217 -20.92 -19.18 10.10
C ARG A 217 -19.86 -19.43 9.03
N LEU A 218 -18.97 -18.47 8.73
CA LEU A 218 -17.91 -18.66 7.74
C LEU A 218 -16.89 -19.71 8.22
N GLY A 219 -16.21 -20.35 7.29
CA GLY A 219 -14.96 -21.06 7.59
C GLY A 219 -13.87 -20.06 7.96
N ARG A 220 -12.80 -20.51 8.67
CA ARG A 220 -11.76 -19.63 9.22
C ARG A 220 -11.07 -18.79 8.13
N ASP A 221 -10.75 -19.37 7.00
CA ASP A 221 -10.11 -18.66 5.89
C ASP A 221 -11.02 -17.57 5.28
N ASP A 222 -12.32 -17.85 5.14
CA ASP A 222 -13.29 -16.88 4.64
C ASP A 222 -13.55 -15.77 5.66
N TRP A 223 -13.53 -16.09 6.95
CA TRP A 223 -13.59 -15.10 8.02
C TRP A 223 -12.37 -14.18 8.02
N ARG A 224 -11.15 -14.71 7.85
CA ARG A 224 -9.94 -13.90 7.72
C ARG A 224 -10.04 -12.96 6.51
N ARG A 225 -10.45 -13.48 5.34
CA ARG A 225 -10.68 -12.65 4.14
C ARG A 225 -11.75 -11.58 4.37
N LYS A 226 -12.84 -11.94 5.05
CA LYS A 226 -13.89 -10.98 5.39
C LYS A 226 -13.35 -9.82 6.24
N ASN A 227 -12.55 -10.10 7.26
CA ASN A 227 -11.96 -9.06 8.11
C ASN A 227 -11.10 -8.07 7.31
N ILE A 228 -10.26 -8.58 6.40
CA ILE A 228 -9.46 -7.71 5.52
C ILE A 228 -10.34 -6.94 4.54
N ASN A 229 -11.32 -7.60 3.93
CA ASN A 229 -12.25 -6.94 3.01
C ASN A 229 -13.03 -5.81 3.69
N ASP A 230 -13.53 -6.04 4.90
CA ASP A 230 -14.24 -5.03 5.69
C ASP A 230 -13.32 -3.86 6.05
N PHE A 231 -12.08 -4.15 6.47
CA PHE A 231 -11.08 -3.13 6.74
C PHE A 231 -10.81 -2.25 5.51
N VAL A 232 -10.52 -2.85 4.36
CA VAL A 232 -10.25 -2.10 3.11
C VAL A 232 -11.46 -1.25 2.69
N ALA A 233 -12.67 -1.82 2.77
CA ALA A 233 -13.89 -1.08 2.45
C ALA A 233 -14.12 0.09 3.40
N THR A 234 -13.84 -0.09 4.70
CA THR A 234 -13.98 0.95 5.72
C THR A 234 -12.92 2.02 5.56
N LEU A 235 -11.65 1.64 5.34
CA LEU A 235 -10.56 2.57 5.04
C LEU A 235 -10.93 3.50 3.87
N TYR A 236 -11.35 2.91 2.74
CA TYR A 236 -11.72 3.69 1.57
C TYR A 236 -12.84 4.70 1.88
N ARG A 237 -13.93 4.24 2.49
CA ARG A 237 -15.06 5.13 2.85
C ARG A 237 -14.65 6.23 3.81
N SER A 238 -13.89 5.90 4.85
CA SER A 238 -13.48 6.85 5.87
C SER A 238 -12.53 7.92 5.32
N VAL A 239 -11.55 7.56 4.49
CA VAL A 239 -10.69 8.52 3.81
C VAL A 239 -11.52 9.44 2.92
N LYS A 240 -12.42 8.88 2.08
CA LYS A 240 -13.25 9.68 1.17
C LYS A 240 -14.27 10.58 1.89
N THR A 241 -14.66 10.23 3.10
CA THR A 241 -15.53 11.09 3.92
C THR A 241 -14.77 12.30 4.48
N ILE A 242 -13.48 12.13 4.84
CA ILE A 242 -12.65 13.21 5.41
C ILE A 242 -12.04 14.08 4.29
N ARG A 243 -11.41 13.45 3.32
CA ARG A 243 -10.72 14.08 2.19
C ARG A 243 -11.08 13.32 0.90
N PRO A 244 -12.11 13.74 0.16
CA PRO A 244 -12.52 13.09 -1.09
C PRO A 244 -11.43 13.07 -2.19
N ASP A 245 -10.55 14.05 -2.18
CA ASP A 245 -9.41 14.24 -3.08
C ASP A 245 -8.27 13.24 -2.83
N VAL A 246 -8.03 12.85 -1.57
CA VAL A 246 -6.94 11.92 -1.20
C VAL A 246 -7.16 10.55 -1.82
N GLN A 247 -6.20 10.08 -2.59
CA GLN A 247 -6.26 8.76 -3.23
C GLN A 247 -6.00 7.63 -2.24
N VAL A 248 -6.72 6.52 -2.39
CA VAL A 248 -6.49 5.29 -1.62
C VAL A 248 -5.96 4.22 -2.57
N GLY A 249 -4.75 3.77 -2.33
CA GLY A 249 -4.08 2.73 -3.12
C GLY A 249 -3.59 1.56 -2.30
N ILE A 250 -3.49 0.40 -2.94
CA ILE A 250 -2.92 -0.80 -2.31
C ILE A 250 -1.99 -1.48 -3.32
N SER A 251 -0.82 -1.94 -2.87
CA SER A 251 0.09 -2.78 -3.66
C SER A 251 0.05 -4.23 -3.17
N PRO A 252 -0.91 -5.03 -3.67
CA PRO A 252 -1.01 -6.43 -3.31
C PRO A 252 0.07 -7.26 -3.99
N PHE A 253 0.29 -8.47 -3.49
CA PHE A 253 1.09 -9.46 -4.19
C PHE A 253 0.64 -9.64 -5.64
N GLY A 254 1.57 -9.72 -6.59
CA GLY A 254 1.29 -9.66 -8.02
C GLY A 254 0.44 -10.81 -8.57
N ILE A 255 0.43 -11.96 -7.91
CA ILE A 255 -0.41 -13.12 -8.23
C ILE A 255 -1.56 -13.17 -7.23
N TRP A 256 -2.79 -12.90 -7.69
CA TRP A 256 -3.98 -13.06 -6.85
C TRP A 256 -4.17 -14.51 -6.42
N ARG A 257 -4.19 -15.44 -7.40
CA ARG A 257 -4.23 -16.90 -7.22
C ARG A 257 -3.50 -17.61 -8.36
N PRO A 258 -2.82 -18.74 -8.11
CA PRO A 258 -2.32 -19.60 -9.17
C PRO A 258 -3.44 -20.01 -10.14
N ARG A 259 -3.08 -20.21 -11.41
CA ARG A 259 -4.00 -20.50 -12.52
C ARG A 259 -5.00 -19.37 -12.87
N HIS A 260 -4.76 -18.15 -12.36
CA HIS A 260 -5.50 -16.95 -12.71
C HIS A 260 -4.55 -15.84 -13.17
N PRO A 261 -4.24 -15.81 -14.51
CA PRO A 261 -4.68 -16.68 -15.63
C PRO A 261 -4.08 -18.09 -15.60
N ARG A 262 -4.61 -18.99 -16.45
CA ARG A 262 -4.34 -20.44 -16.40
C ARG A 262 -2.86 -20.85 -16.35
N GLN A 263 -1.97 -20.12 -17.05
CA GLN A 263 -0.53 -20.40 -17.08
C GLN A 263 0.21 -20.01 -15.80
N ILE A 264 -0.34 -19.10 -15.00
CA ILE A 264 0.35 -18.53 -13.85
C ILE A 264 0.46 -19.55 -12.71
N ARG A 265 1.66 -19.63 -12.14
CA ARG A 265 2.02 -20.45 -10.98
C ARG A 265 2.67 -19.56 -9.93
N GLY A 266 2.73 -20.03 -8.71
CA GLY A 266 3.39 -19.35 -7.60
C GLY A 266 2.50 -19.23 -6.38
N PHE A 267 2.81 -18.28 -5.53
CA PHE A 267 2.17 -18.05 -4.24
C PHE A 267 0.69 -17.65 -4.40
N ASP A 268 -0.18 -18.22 -3.58
CA ASP A 268 -1.63 -17.93 -3.56
C ASP A 268 -1.94 -16.84 -2.50
N ALA A 269 -1.93 -15.58 -2.89
CA ALA A 269 -2.19 -14.47 -1.97
C ALA A 269 -3.63 -14.50 -1.41
N TYR A 270 -4.59 -14.95 -2.21
CA TYR A 270 -5.98 -15.10 -1.76
C TYR A 270 -6.11 -16.13 -0.63
N ALA A 271 -5.41 -17.26 -0.73
CA ALA A 271 -5.50 -18.34 0.24
C ALA A 271 -4.53 -18.19 1.43
N LYS A 272 -3.39 -17.53 1.22
CA LYS A 272 -2.29 -17.50 2.20
C LYS A 272 -2.14 -16.16 2.93
N LEU A 273 -2.44 -15.05 2.25
CA LEU A 273 -2.50 -13.72 2.88
C LEU A 273 -3.93 -13.27 3.15
N TYR A 274 -4.92 -14.10 2.78
CA TYR A 274 -6.35 -13.79 2.91
C TYR A 274 -6.73 -12.46 2.24
N ALA A 275 -5.97 -12.08 1.20
CA ALA A 275 -6.11 -10.80 0.50
C ALA A 275 -6.90 -10.98 -0.81
N ASP A 276 -8.18 -10.62 -0.80
CA ASP A 276 -9.00 -10.62 -2.03
C ASP A 276 -8.90 -9.28 -2.77
N SER A 277 -7.68 -8.95 -3.21
CA SER A 277 -7.37 -7.70 -3.91
C SER A 277 -8.15 -7.53 -5.23
N ARG A 278 -8.52 -8.64 -5.87
CA ARG A 278 -9.45 -8.64 -7.02
C ARG A 278 -10.83 -8.09 -6.65
N LEU A 279 -11.35 -8.48 -5.49
CA LEU A 279 -12.63 -7.96 -4.99
C LEU A 279 -12.55 -6.46 -4.73
N TRP A 280 -11.48 -5.98 -4.10
CA TRP A 280 -11.31 -4.56 -3.79
C TRP A 280 -11.36 -3.68 -5.04
N LEU A 281 -10.64 -4.09 -6.10
CA LEU A 281 -10.67 -3.42 -7.39
C LEU A 281 -12.06 -3.44 -8.02
N ARG A 282 -12.74 -4.60 -8.03
CA ARG A 282 -14.08 -4.77 -8.61
C ARG A 282 -15.17 -4.03 -7.86
N ARG A 283 -15.06 -3.92 -6.53
CA ARG A 283 -15.99 -3.15 -5.68
C ARG A 283 -15.69 -1.65 -5.71
N GLY A 284 -14.50 -1.27 -6.15
CA GLY A 284 -14.05 0.12 -6.17
C GLY A 284 -13.69 0.65 -4.79
N TRP A 285 -13.18 -0.21 -3.92
CA TRP A 285 -12.68 0.15 -2.59
C TRP A 285 -11.23 0.64 -2.59
N VAL A 286 -10.75 1.01 -3.75
CA VAL A 286 -9.47 1.67 -4.00
C VAL A 286 -9.62 2.68 -5.14
N ASP A 287 -8.78 3.70 -5.19
CA ASP A 287 -8.65 4.59 -6.35
C ASP A 287 -7.67 4.04 -7.38
N TYR A 288 -6.72 3.22 -6.94
CA TYR A 288 -5.84 2.43 -7.79
C TYR A 288 -5.37 1.17 -7.06
N LEU A 289 -5.00 0.15 -7.83
CA LEU A 289 -4.34 -1.04 -7.34
C LEU A 289 -2.97 -1.14 -8.02
N ALA A 290 -1.91 -1.34 -7.22
CA ALA A 290 -0.55 -1.45 -7.70
C ALA A 290 0.02 -2.85 -7.49
N PRO A 291 -0.44 -3.89 -8.24
CA PRO A 291 0.05 -5.25 -8.03
C PRO A 291 1.56 -5.33 -8.26
N GLN A 292 2.27 -6.02 -7.36
CA GLN A 292 3.71 -6.21 -7.37
C GLN A 292 4.10 -7.22 -8.45
N LEU A 293 4.23 -6.76 -9.70
CA LEU A 293 4.54 -7.61 -10.87
C LEU A 293 6.07 -7.80 -10.98
N TYR A 294 6.68 -8.37 -9.94
CA TYR A 294 8.12 -8.39 -9.70
C TYR A 294 8.88 -9.47 -10.46
N TRP A 295 8.36 -9.94 -11.58
CA TRP A 295 8.98 -10.96 -12.44
C TRP A 295 9.31 -10.41 -13.82
N PRO A 296 10.35 -10.97 -14.49
CA PRO A 296 10.71 -10.55 -15.84
C PRO A 296 9.68 -10.97 -16.89
N ILE A 297 9.78 -10.36 -18.06
CA ILE A 297 8.84 -10.52 -19.17
C ILE A 297 8.79 -11.97 -19.65
N ASP A 298 9.94 -12.62 -19.75
CA ASP A 298 10.13 -13.96 -20.33
C ASP A 298 9.80 -15.11 -19.37
N ARG A 299 9.60 -14.82 -18.07
CA ARG A 299 9.29 -15.85 -17.07
C ARG A 299 7.88 -16.41 -17.26
N ARG A 300 7.76 -17.50 -18.02
CA ARG A 300 6.48 -18.07 -18.46
C ARG A 300 5.41 -18.21 -17.37
N GLU A 301 5.78 -18.73 -16.21
CA GLU A 301 4.84 -19.01 -15.11
C GLU A 301 4.46 -17.80 -14.26
N GLN A 302 5.23 -16.72 -14.34
CA GLN A 302 4.97 -15.43 -13.69
C GLN A 302 5.11 -14.27 -14.67
N SER A 303 4.81 -14.50 -15.94
CA SER A 303 4.99 -13.55 -17.04
C SER A 303 4.38 -12.18 -16.75
N PHE A 304 5.23 -11.14 -16.69
CA PHE A 304 4.81 -9.75 -16.46
C PHE A 304 3.65 -9.32 -17.38
N PRO A 305 3.73 -9.45 -18.73
CA PRO A 305 2.66 -8.98 -19.60
C PRO A 305 1.35 -9.77 -19.45
N VAL A 306 1.43 -11.03 -19.03
CA VAL A 306 0.24 -11.86 -18.81
C VAL A 306 -0.46 -11.44 -17.52
N LEU A 307 0.28 -11.22 -16.45
CA LEU A 307 -0.26 -10.73 -15.18
C LEU A 307 -0.83 -9.33 -15.33
N LEU A 308 -0.12 -8.41 -16.01
CA LEU A 308 -0.60 -7.05 -16.25
C LEU A 308 -1.94 -7.05 -16.99
N ARG A 309 -2.06 -7.78 -18.12
CA ARG A 309 -3.32 -7.89 -18.87
C ARG A 309 -4.44 -8.47 -18.03
N TRP A 310 -4.13 -9.47 -17.21
CA TRP A 310 -5.13 -10.07 -16.32
C TRP A 310 -5.64 -9.06 -15.29
N TRP A 311 -4.75 -8.32 -14.62
CA TRP A 311 -5.17 -7.29 -13.67
C TRP A 311 -6.00 -6.19 -14.34
N MET A 312 -5.59 -5.73 -15.52
CA MET A 312 -6.35 -4.77 -16.32
C MET A 312 -7.78 -5.28 -16.62
N SER A 313 -7.94 -6.57 -16.91
CA SER A 313 -9.26 -7.16 -17.15
C SER A 313 -10.14 -7.28 -15.90
N GLN A 314 -9.57 -7.15 -14.70
CA GLN A 314 -10.33 -7.15 -13.45
C GLN A 314 -10.88 -5.76 -13.08
N ASP A 315 -10.33 -4.69 -13.64
CA ASP A 315 -10.73 -3.31 -13.36
C ASP A 315 -12.01 -2.92 -14.11
N ARG A 316 -13.14 -3.37 -13.58
CA ARG A 316 -14.46 -3.10 -14.17
C ARG A 316 -15.03 -1.71 -13.83
N ARG A 317 -14.36 -0.98 -12.90
CA ARG A 317 -14.81 0.33 -12.43
C ARG A 317 -13.87 1.45 -12.82
N ASN A 318 -12.93 1.19 -13.72
CA ASN A 318 -11.94 2.16 -14.17
C ASN A 318 -11.22 2.87 -13.00
N ARG A 319 -10.83 2.10 -11.98
CA ARG A 319 -10.09 2.63 -10.82
C ARG A 319 -8.64 2.90 -11.16
N GLY A 320 -8.05 2.03 -11.95
CA GLY A 320 -6.68 2.09 -12.42
C GLY A 320 -5.80 0.98 -11.85
N VAL A 321 -5.17 0.26 -12.77
CA VAL A 321 -4.08 -0.67 -12.44
C VAL A 321 -2.77 0.04 -12.70
N VAL A 322 -1.90 0.07 -11.70
CA VAL A 322 -0.55 0.65 -11.75
C VAL A 322 0.44 -0.50 -11.60
N ALA A 323 1.36 -0.70 -12.55
CA ALA A 323 2.28 -1.82 -12.47
C ALA A 323 3.37 -1.59 -11.41
N GLY A 324 3.48 -2.44 -10.40
CA GLY A 324 4.62 -2.47 -9.48
C GLY A 324 5.81 -3.18 -10.15
N LEU A 325 6.96 -2.50 -10.27
CA LEU A 325 8.15 -2.97 -10.96
C LEU A 325 9.33 -3.11 -10.00
N PHE A 326 10.09 -4.21 -10.07
CA PHE A 326 11.23 -4.44 -9.18
C PHE A 326 12.53 -3.86 -9.75
N ALA A 327 12.61 -2.52 -9.79
CA ALA A 327 13.73 -1.80 -10.40
C ALA A 327 15.07 -2.04 -9.70
N SER A 328 15.07 -2.29 -8.38
CA SER A 328 16.31 -2.58 -7.64
C SER A 328 16.83 -4.02 -7.84
N LYS A 329 16.15 -4.84 -8.64
CA LYS A 329 16.54 -6.23 -8.91
C LYS A 329 16.86 -6.50 -10.38
N TRP A 330 16.09 -5.92 -11.29
CA TRP A 330 16.21 -6.19 -12.72
C TRP A 330 17.01 -5.10 -13.42
N SER A 331 17.55 -5.43 -14.59
CA SER A 331 18.32 -4.46 -15.40
C SER A 331 17.46 -3.29 -15.86
N ALA A 332 18.08 -2.14 -16.12
CA ALA A 332 17.40 -0.97 -16.67
C ALA A 332 16.64 -1.31 -17.96
N GLU A 333 17.25 -2.10 -18.86
CA GLU A 333 16.63 -2.54 -20.11
C GLU A 333 15.34 -3.34 -19.89
N GLU A 334 15.32 -4.25 -18.90
CA GLU A 334 14.12 -5.01 -18.54
C GLU A 334 13.02 -4.08 -18.00
N ILE A 335 13.37 -3.15 -17.12
CA ILE A 335 12.42 -2.19 -16.55
C ILE A 335 11.85 -1.25 -17.63
N GLU A 336 12.67 -0.77 -18.55
CA GLU A 336 12.23 0.06 -19.69
C GLU A 336 11.24 -0.70 -20.59
N LYS A 337 11.51 -1.98 -20.89
CA LYS A 337 10.58 -2.84 -21.61
C LYS A 337 9.26 -3.05 -20.87
N GLN A 338 9.31 -3.24 -19.55
CA GLN A 338 8.10 -3.37 -18.70
C GLN A 338 7.30 -2.06 -18.70
N ILE A 339 7.95 -0.89 -18.59
CA ILE A 339 7.30 0.43 -18.70
C ILE A 339 6.63 0.59 -20.07
N ALA A 340 7.32 0.23 -21.15
CA ALA A 340 6.75 0.29 -22.51
C ALA A 340 5.51 -0.60 -22.65
N LEU A 341 5.55 -1.82 -22.10
CA LEU A 341 4.41 -2.73 -22.09
C LEU A 341 3.25 -2.18 -21.24
N THR A 342 3.54 -1.55 -20.12
CA THR A 342 2.55 -0.91 -19.24
C THR A 342 1.80 0.21 -19.98
N LYS A 343 2.53 1.06 -20.70
CA LYS A 343 1.96 2.12 -21.55
C LYS A 343 1.10 1.53 -22.69
N ARG A 344 1.60 0.50 -23.40
CA ARG A 344 0.84 -0.18 -24.48
C ARG A 344 -0.44 -0.82 -23.96
N ALA A 345 -0.43 -1.37 -22.75
CA ALA A 345 -1.61 -1.94 -22.11
C ALA A 345 -2.61 -0.87 -21.64
N ARG A 346 -2.26 0.42 -21.72
CA ARG A 346 -3.03 1.55 -21.19
C ARG A 346 -3.34 1.39 -19.70
N ALA A 347 -2.40 0.81 -18.95
CA ALA A 347 -2.46 0.82 -17.50
C ALA A 347 -2.33 2.25 -16.98
N ARG A 348 -2.77 2.50 -15.76
CA ARG A 348 -2.73 3.86 -15.18
C ARG A 348 -1.31 4.34 -14.87
N GLY A 349 -0.31 3.49 -15.04
CA GLY A 349 1.09 3.83 -14.86
C GLY A 349 1.88 2.73 -14.16
N PHE A 350 2.97 3.14 -13.52
CA PHE A 350 3.89 2.22 -12.84
C PHE A 350 4.45 2.84 -11.56
N ILE A 351 4.95 1.99 -10.65
CA ILE A 351 5.69 2.39 -9.45
C ILE A 351 6.94 1.51 -9.36
N LEU A 352 8.11 2.13 -9.21
CA LEU A 352 9.41 1.47 -9.11
C LEU A 352 9.70 1.06 -7.65
N PHE A 353 10.01 -0.17 -7.40
CA PHE A 353 10.56 -0.63 -6.13
C PHE A 353 12.07 -0.86 -6.30
N SER A 354 12.91 -0.03 -5.71
CA SER A 354 12.65 1.10 -4.85
C SER A 354 13.59 2.28 -5.17
N ALA A 355 13.55 3.35 -4.38
CA ALA A 355 14.30 4.60 -4.65
C ALA A 355 15.81 4.40 -4.77
N LYS A 356 16.41 3.38 -4.13
CA LYS A 356 17.82 3.05 -4.31
C LYS A 356 18.21 2.63 -5.74
N ALA A 357 17.23 2.31 -6.59
CA ALA A 357 17.47 2.03 -8.01
C ALA A 357 17.51 3.28 -8.88
N LEU A 358 17.17 4.45 -8.34
CA LEU A 358 17.26 5.71 -9.07
C LEU A 358 18.74 6.05 -9.29
N PRO A 359 19.16 6.41 -10.52
CA PRO A 359 20.56 6.68 -10.83
C PRO A 359 21.11 7.83 -9.97
N GLU A 360 22.34 7.67 -9.52
CA GLU A 360 23.12 8.78 -8.97
C GLU A 360 23.58 9.66 -10.11
N ARG A 361 23.33 10.96 -10.02
CA ARG A 361 23.84 11.94 -10.97
C ARG A 361 25.16 12.49 -10.51
#